data_a71be6dba479da0cc00ece8eed0230b8
#
_entry.id   a71be6dba479da0cc00ece8eed0230b8
#
_cell.length_a   1.000
_cell.length_b   1.000
_cell.length_c   1.000
_cell.angle_alpha   90.00
_cell.angle_beta   90.00
_cell.angle_gamma   90.00
#
_symmetry.space_group_name_H-M   'P 1'
#
loop_
_entity.id
_entity.type
_entity.pdbx_description
1 polymer ?
#
loop_
_entity_poly.entity_id
_entity_poly.type
_entity_poly.pdbx_seq_one_letter_code
_entity_poly.pdbx_strand_id
1 'polypeptide(L)' 'MAAKFEISKDHAGKFRFHLKAPNGEIIAASQGYETKANAEKGIEAIKNHAPGAAVEDHSG' A
#
# COMPACT_ATOMS: atom_id res chain seq x y z
N MET A 1 18.04 -0.89 6.66
CA MET A 1 17.16 -1.65 5.75
C MET A 1 15.93 -0.83 5.44
N ALA A 2 15.39 -0.99 4.24
CA ALA A 2 14.27 -0.18 3.80
C ALA A 2 12.96 -0.96 3.88
N ALA A 3 11.86 -0.25 4.08
CA ALA A 3 10.53 -0.81 3.90
C ALA A 3 10.32 -1.15 2.43
N LYS A 4 9.35 -2.02 2.14
CA LYS A 4 9.07 -2.41 0.76
C LYS A 4 7.58 -2.58 0.54
N PHE A 5 7.16 -2.33 -0.70
CA PHE A 5 5.82 -2.68 -1.15
C PHE A 5 5.84 -4.05 -1.80
N GLU A 6 4.87 -4.87 -1.46
CA GLU A 6 4.70 -6.19 -2.08
C GLU A 6 3.33 -6.26 -2.75
N ILE A 7 3.31 -6.68 -4.00
CA ILE A 7 2.07 -6.86 -4.75
C ILE A 7 1.75 -8.34 -4.79
N SER A 8 0.49 -8.67 -4.52
CA SER A 8 0.01 -10.06 -4.61
C SER A 8 -1.38 -10.08 -5.22
N LYS A 9 -1.83 -11.26 -5.60
CA LYS A 9 -3.17 -11.46 -6.14
C LYS A 9 -3.99 -12.22 -5.10
N ASP A 10 -5.20 -11.73 -4.82
CA ASP A 10 -6.07 -12.39 -3.85
C ASP A 10 -6.92 -13.48 -4.51
N HIS A 11 -7.75 -14.15 -3.70
CA HIS A 11 -8.59 -15.25 -4.19
C HIS A 11 -9.64 -14.82 -5.22
N ALA A 12 -10.01 -13.55 -5.20
CA ALA A 12 -10.96 -13.00 -6.16
C ALA A 12 -10.30 -12.56 -7.47
N GLY A 13 -8.97 -12.73 -7.60
CA GLY A 13 -8.24 -12.32 -8.79
C GLY A 13 -7.87 -10.85 -8.80
N LYS A 14 -8.07 -10.15 -7.71
CA LYS A 14 -7.70 -8.74 -7.59
C LYS A 14 -6.26 -8.60 -7.17
N PHE A 15 -5.61 -7.52 -7.64
CA PHE A 15 -4.25 -7.21 -7.22
C PHE A 15 -4.30 -6.33 -5.99
N ARG A 16 -3.52 -6.71 -4.99
CA ARG A 16 -3.41 -5.95 -3.74
C ARG A 16 -1.94 -5.72 -3.45
N PHE A 17 -1.67 -4.66 -2.70
CA PHE A 17 -0.32 -4.46 -2.21
C PHE A 17 -0.35 -4.19 -0.71
N HIS A 18 0.78 -4.44 -0.06
CA HIS A 18 0.96 -4.00 1.31
C HIS A 18 2.36 -3.46 1.48
N LEU A 19 2.50 -2.59 2.47
CA LEU A 19 3.76 -1.98 2.83
C LEU A 19 4.31 -2.70 4.04
N LYS A 20 5.50 -3.25 3.91
CA LYS A 20 6.17 -3.94 5.00
C LYS A 20 7.29 -3.09 5.56
N ALA A 21 7.39 -3.04 6.88
CA ALA A 21 8.51 -2.44 7.57
C ALA A 21 9.76 -3.30 7.39
N PRO A 22 10.96 -2.76 7.68
CA PRO A 22 12.18 -3.53 7.55
C PRO A 22 12.23 -4.81 8.38
N ASN A 23 11.47 -4.88 9.47
CA ASN A 23 11.39 -6.08 10.30
C ASN A 23 10.38 -7.12 9.78
N GLY A 24 9.76 -6.86 8.61
CA GLY A 24 8.79 -7.78 8.02
C GLY A 24 7.36 -7.55 8.45
N GLU A 25 7.10 -6.60 9.32
CA GLU A 25 5.75 -6.30 9.78
C GLU A 25 4.95 -5.55 8.72
N ILE A 26 3.69 -5.96 8.49
CA ILE A 26 2.80 -5.27 7.57
C ILE A 26 2.22 -4.05 8.26
N ILE A 27 2.54 -2.87 7.76
CA ILE A 27 2.09 -1.61 8.36
C ILE A 27 0.95 -0.96 7.61
N ALA A 28 0.67 -1.38 6.38
CA ALA A 28 -0.46 -0.88 5.60
C ALA A 28 -0.81 -1.86 4.51
N ALA A 29 -2.08 -1.90 4.11
CA ALA A 29 -2.55 -2.77 3.05
C ALA A 29 -3.53 -1.99 2.18
N SER A 30 -3.61 -2.36 0.90
CA SER A 30 -4.48 -1.69 -0.06
C SER A 30 -5.80 -2.44 -0.25
N GLN A 31 -6.72 -1.77 -0.93
CA GLN A 31 -7.90 -2.40 -1.51
C GLN A 31 -7.50 -3.25 -2.72
N GLY A 32 -8.45 -3.98 -3.30
CA GLY A 32 -8.21 -4.75 -4.51
C GLY A 32 -8.26 -3.86 -5.75
N TYR A 33 -7.33 -4.10 -6.67
CA TYR A 33 -7.27 -3.43 -7.97
C TYR A 33 -7.53 -4.43 -9.08
N GLU A 34 -8.18 -3.99 -10.15
CA GLU A 34 -8.50 -4.86 -11.28
C GLU A 34 -7.26 -5.29 -12.05
N THR A 35 -6.24 -4.44 -12.10
CA THR A 35 -5.01 -4.74 -12.86
C THR A 35 -3.79 -4.44 -12.01
N LYS A 36 -2.69 -5.12 -12.36
CA LYS A 36 -1.40 -4.87 -11.71
C LYS A 36 -0.94 -3.43 -11.94
N ALA A 37 -1.18 -2.90 -13.14
CA ALA A 37 -0.81 -1.52 -13.45
C ALA A 37 -1.51 -0.53 -12.52
N ASN A 38 -2.79 -0.77 -12.21
CA ASN A 38 -3.51 0.09 -11.28
C ASN A 38 -2.98 0.00 -9.86
N ALA A 39 -2.59 -1.21 -9.43
CA ALA A 39 -1.96 -1.38 -8.12
C ALA A 39 -0.63 -0.62 -8.05
N GLU A 40 0.16 -0.68 -9.12
CA GLU A 40 1.42 0.05 -9.19
C GLU A 40 1.21 1.56 -9.15
N LYS A 41 0.16 2.06 -9.79
CA LYS A 41 -0.20 3.49 -9.71
C LYS A 41 -0.56 3.88 -8.29
N GLY A 42 -1.25 3.01 -7.56
CA GLY A 42 -1.56 3.25 -6.16
C GLY A 42 -0.31 3.36 -5.30
N ILE A 43 0.67 2.50 -5.55
CA ILE A 43 1.96 2.56 -4.85
C ILE A 43 2.67 3.88 -5.16
N GLU A 44 2.69 4.29 -6.44
CA GLU A 44 3.32 5.56 -6.81
C GLU A 44 2.67 6.75 -6.12
N ALA A 45 1.34 6.74 -6.03
CA ALA A 45 0.61 7.81 -5.34
C ALA A 45 1.02 7.89 -3.87
N ILE A 46 1.15 6.75 -3.22
CA ILE A 46 1.58 6.71 -1.82
C ILE A 46 2.99 7.27 -1.68
N LYS A 47 3.90 6.86 -2.55
CA LYS A 47 5.29 7.34 -2.51
C LYS A 47 5.38 8.84 -2.70
N ASN A 48 4.50 9.40 -3.52
CA ASN A 48 4.52 10.84 -3.84
C ASN A 48 3.85 11.67 -2.77
N HIS A 49 2.82 11.17 -2.13
CA HIS A 49 1.97 11.95 -1.23
C HIS A 49 2.17 11.67 0.25
N ALA A 50 2.56 10.45 0.61
CA ALA A 50 2.70 10.08 2.01
C ALA A 50 3.71 10.95 2.80
N PRO A 51 4.86 11.32 2.22
CA PRO A 51 5.85 12.12 2.98
C PRO A 51 5.32 13.45 3.49
N GLY A 52 4.37 14.05 2.76
CA GLY A 52 3.79 15.33 3.17
C GLY A 52 2.42 15.22 3.81
N ALA A 53 1.94 14.00 4.04
CA ALA A 53 0.58 13.81 4.51
C ALA A 53 0.44 14.18 5.99
N ALA A 54 -0.60 14.96 6.29
CA ALA A 54 -0.93 15.31 7.67
C ALA A 54 -1.70 14.16 8.33
N VAL A 55 -1.63 14.11 9.64
CA VAL A 55 -2.44 13.17 10.41
C VAL A 55 -3.64 13.93 10.97
N GLU A 56 -4.83 13.49 10.60
CA GLU A 56 -6.08 14.03 11.14
C GLU A 56 -6.75 12.95 11.97
N ASP A 57 -7.03 13.25 13.22
CA ASP A 57 -7.62 12.27 14.13
C ASP A 57 -9.12 12.55 14.24
N HIS A 58 -9.92 11.61 13.75
CA HIS A 58 -11.38 11.69 13.78
C HIS A 58 -11.98 10.71 14.79
N SER A 59 -11.16 10.15 15.67
CA SER A 59 -11.60 9.09 16.57
C SER A 59 -12.40 9.57 17.78
N GLY A 60 -12.38 10.82 18.04
CA GLY A 60 -13.06 11.30 19.18
C GLY A 60 -13.40 12.73 19.15
#